data_240d041b3ed2c529f5f8efdeb72bcb90
#
_entry.id   240d041b3ed2c529f5f8efdeb72bcb90
#
_cell.length_a   1.000
_cell.length_b   1.000
_cell.length_c   1.000
_cell.angle_alpha   90.00
_cell.angle_beta   90.00
_cell.angle_gamma   90.00
#
_symmetry.space_group_name_H-M   'P 1'
#
loop_
_entity.id
_entity.type
_entity.pdbx_description
1 polymer ?
#
loop_
_entity_poly.entity_id
_entity_poly.type
_entity_poly.pdbx_seq_one_letter_code
_entity_poly.pdbx_strand_id
1 'polypeptide(L)' 'MKKELQDYYEDRFTTMATQGWSDFIEDVQGLYNNYNNVGSVTTHEELFKRKGQLDILQWILSLKEVSSQSYEELLVADNA' A
#
# COMPACT_ATOMS: atom_id res chain seq x y z
N MET A 1 -11.59 -18.25 -9.23
CA MET A 1 -10.18 -17.83 -8.98
C MET A 1 -9.33 -19.07 -8.90
N LYS A 2 -8.17 -19.07 -9.55
CA LYS A 2 -7.23 -20.19 -9.44
C LYS A 2 -6.70 -20.29 -8.02
N LYS A 3 -6.40 -21.50 -7.59
CA LYS A 3 -5.93 -21.76 -6.24
C LYS A 3 -4.63 -21.01 -5.91
N GLU A 4 -3.69 -20.93 -6.86
CA GLU A 4 -2.43 -20.21 -6.65
C GLU A 4 -2.68 -18.72 -6.40
N LEU A 5 -3.63 -18.12 -7.10
CA LEU A 5 -3.97 -16.71 -6.91
C LEU A 5 -4.71 -16.50 -5.59
N GLN A 6 -5.59 -17.42 -5.23
CA GLN A 6 -6.28 -17.39 -3.94
C GLN A 6 -5.29 -17.48 -2.79
N ASP A 7 -4.35 -18.42 -2.85
CA ASP A 7 -3.31 -18.60 -1.84
C ASP A 7 -2.43 -17.34 -1.74
N TYR A 8 -2.10 -16.72 -2.88
CA TYR A 8 -1.33 -15.48 -2.92
C TYR A 8 -1.98 -14.38 -2.11
N TYR A 9 -3.28 -14.17 -2.28
CA TYR A 9 -4.00 -13.13 -1.54
C TYR A 9 -4.18 -13.50 -0.06
N GLU A 10 -4.51 -14.75 0.23
CA GLU A 10 -4.70 -15.23 1.60
C GLU A 10 -3.40 -15.14 2.41
N ASP A 11 -2.26 -15.48 1.81
CA ASP A 11 -0.95 -15.34 2.44
C ASP A 11 -0.63 -13.87 2.73
N ARG A 12 -0.97 -12.98 1.79
CA ARG A 12 -0.81 -11.54 2.01
C ARG A 12 -1.66 -11.04 3.17
N PHE A 13 -2.93 -11.44 3.23
CA PHE A 13 -3.82 -11.04 4.31
C PHE A 13 -3.34 -11.57 5.67
N THR A 14 -2.83 -12.80 5.69
CA THR A 14 -2.23 -13.36 6.90
C THR A 14 -1.05 -12.51 7.38
N THR A 15 -0.17 -12.11 6.48
CA THR A 15 0.95 -11.22 6.79
C THR A 15 0.47 -9.88 7.33
N MET A 16 -0.54 -9.30 6.69
CA MET A 16 -1.07 -7.99 7.06
C MET A 16 -1.90 -8.01 8.35
N ALA A 17 -2.20 -9.20 8.89
CA ALA A 17 -2.87 -9.34 10.18
C ALA A 17 -1.89 -9.43 11.35
N THR A 18 -0.58 -9.39 11.11
CA THR A 18 0.43 -9.51 12.16
C THR A 18 0.73 -8.18 12.82
N GLN A 19 1.23 -8.25 14.06
CA GLN A 19 1.70 -7.06 14.78
C GLN A 19 2.88 -6.41 14.05
N GLY A 20 3.79 -7.23 13.49
CA GLY A 20 4.92 -6.71 12.73
C GLY A 20 4.49 -5.87 11.54
N TRP A 21 3.45 -6.27 10.83
CA TRP A 21 2.89 -5.47 9.74
C TRP A 21 2.31 -4.16 10.25
N SER A 22 1.54 -4.21 11.34
CA SER A 22 0.97 -3.01 11.96
C SER A 22 2.06 -1.99 12.34
N ASP A 23 3.14 -2.47 12.95
CA ASP A 23 4.28 -1.65 13.32
C ASP A 23 4.97 -1.06 12.11
N PHE A 24 5.15 -1.86 11.05
CA PHE A 24 5.73 -1.41 9.78
C PHE A 24 4.89 -0.31 9.14
N ILE A 25 3.58 -0.47 9.10
CA ILE A 25 2.67 0.53 8.52
C ILE A 25 2.70 1.84 9.33
N GLU A 26 2.82 1.75 10.65
CA GLU A 26 2.99 2.93 11.49
C GLU A 26 4.28 3.68 11.14
N ASP A 27 5.38 2.96 10.94
CA ASP A 27 6.65 3.55 10.51
C ASP A 27 6.52 4.20 9.12
N VAL A 28 5.85 3.53 8.19
CA VAL A 28 5.60 4.08 6.84
C VAL A 28 4.75 5.36 6.91
N GLN A 29 3.74 5.38 7.77
CA GLN A 29 2.92 6.58 7.99
C GLN A 29 3.78 7.74 8.50
N GLY A 30 4.72 7.46 9.39
CA GLY A 30 5.66 8.47 9.88
C GLY A 30 6.53 9.03 8.77
N LEU A 31 7.04 8.17 7.89
CA LEU A 31 7.82 8.59 6.71
C LEU A 31 6.96 9.45 5.77
N TYR A 32 5.74 9.02 5.50
CA TYR A 32 4.81 9.78 4.66
C TYR A 32 4.59 11.19 5.23
N ASN A 33 4.33 11.30 6.52
CA ASN A 33 4.09 12.58 7.17
C ASN A 33 5.32 13.49 7.08
N ASN A 34 6.53 12.94 7.25
CA ASN A 34 7.77 13.69 7.12
C ASN A 34 8.01 14.18 5.68
N TYR A 35 7.79 13.32 4.69
CA TYR A 35 8.02 13.65 3.29
C TYR A 35 6.93 14.56 2.72
N ASN A 36 5.76 14.60 3.35
CA ASN A 36 4.66 15.47 2.92
C ASN A 36 4.83 16.92 3.37
N ASN A 37 6.00 17.28 3.86
CA ASN A 37 6.35 18.65 4.20
C ASN A 37 6.89 19.38 2.97
N VAL A 38 5.99 19.90 2.13
CA VAL A 38 6.35 20.58 0.88
C VAL A 38 7.05 21.93 1.11
N GLY A 39 6.97 22.49 2.31
CA GLY A 39 7.66 23.72 2.65
C GLY A 39 9.18 23.62 2.63
N SER A 40 9.74 22.40 2.71
CA SER A 40 11.18 22.17 2.61
C SER A 40 11.67 21.98 1.18
N VAL A 41 10.77 21.96 0.19
CA VAL A 41 11.10 21.74 -1.22
C VAL A 41 11.32 23.10 -1.89
N THR A 42 12.51 23.30 -2.50
CA THR A 42 12.93 24.59 -3.05
C THR A 42 13.03 24.59 -4.58
N THR A 43 13.02 23.43 -5.24
CA THR A 43 13.12 23.32 -6.70
C THR A 43 12.04 22.41 -7.27
N HIS A 44 11.77 22.56 -8.58
CA HIS A 44 10.84 21.67 -9.29
C HIS A 44 11.34 20.22 -9.30
N GLU A 45 12.65 20.01 -9.45
CA GLU A 45 13.24 18.66 -9.45
C GLU A 45 13.01 17.99 -8.10
N GLU A 46 13.25 18.71 -7.01
CA GLU A 46 12.99 18.20 -5.65
C GLU A 46 11.51 17.90 -5.46
N LEU A 47 10.63 18.74 -5.98
CA LEU A 47 9.19 18.55 -5.89
C LEU A 47 8.74 17.25 -6.59
N PHE A 48 9.22 17.01 -7.82
CA PHE A 48 8.88 15.79 -8.55
C PHE A 48 9.43 14.54 -7.86
N LYS A 49 10.65 14.60 -7.34
CA LYS A 49 11.24 13.51 -6.58
C LYS A 49 10.42 13.21 -5.33
N ARG A 50 10.03 14.24 -4.61
CA ARG A 50 9.23 14.12 -3.40
C ARG A 50 7.86 13.52 -3.70
N LYS A 51 7.23 13.95 -4.79
CA LYS A 51 5.96 13.40 -5.24
C LYS A 51 6.06 11.90 -5.53
N GLY A 52 7.11 11.47 -6.22
CA GLY A 52 7.34 10.04 -6.48
C GLY A 52 7.52 9.24 -5.20
N GLN A 53 8.26 9.78 -4.23
CA GLN A 53 8.43 9.15 -2.92
C GLN A 53 7.11 9.02 -2.18
N LEU A 54 6.29 10.08 -2.18
CA LEU A 54 4.96 10.07 -1.56
C LEU A 54 4.02 9.08 -2.23
N ASP A 55 4.06 8.97 -3.55
CA ASP A 55 3.23 8.02 -4.30
C ASP A 55 3.50 6.58 -3.90
N ILE A 56 4.77 6.20 -3.75
CA ILE A 56 5.16 4.86 -3.32
C ILE A 56 4.73 4.59 -1.87
N LEU A 57 4.94 5.54 -0.97
CA LEU A 57 4.52 5.40 0.42
C LEU A 57 2.99 5.29 0.51
N GLN A 58 2.27 6.07 -0.27
CA GLN A 58 0.81 6.01 -0.33
C GLN A 58 0.32 4.64 -0.83
N TRP A 59 1.01 4.08 -1.84
CA TRP A 59 0.68 2.75 -2.32
C TRP A 59 0.83 1.70 -1.23
N ILE A 60 1.91 1.75 -0.45
CA ILE A 60 2.13 0.81 0.67
C ILE A 60 1.03 0.98 1.72
N LEU A 61 0.68 2.22 2.08
CA LEU A 61 -0.34 2.51 3.08
C LEU A 61 -1.74 2.02 2.66
N SER A 62 -2.03 1.99 1.36
CA SER A 62 -3.32 1.54 0.82
C SER A 62 -3.33 0.07 0.43
N LEU A 63 -2.24 -0.66 0.61
CA LEU A 63 -2.08 -2.02 0.09
C LEU A 63 -3.14 -2.99 0.61
N LYS A 64 -3.51 -2.90 1.89
CA LYS A 64 -4.52 -3.77 2.48
C LYS A 64 -5.89 -3.55 1.83
N GLU A 65 -6.30 -2.29 1.70
CA GLU A 65 -7.58 -1.92 1.10
C GLU A 65 -7.65 -2.32 -0.37
N VAL A 66 -6.61 -1.98 -1.13
CA VAL A 66 -6.53 -2.32 -2.56
C VAL A 66 -6.53 -3.83 -2.76
N SER A 67 -5.80 -4.57 -1.95
CA SER A 67 -5.75 -6.04 -2.02
C SER A 67 -7.11 -6.66 -1.71
N SER A 68 -7.82 -6.15 -0.70
CA SER A 68 -9.16 -6.61 -0.35
C SER A 68 -10.15 -6.37 -1.49
N GLN A 69 -10.10 -5.19 -2.09
CA GLN A 69 -10.96 -4.83 -3.22
C GLN A 69 -10.69 -5.74 -4.42
N SER A 70 -9.43 -5.94 -4.77
CA SER A 70 -9.04 -6.81 -5.88
C SER A 70 -9.49 -8.25 -5.66
N TYR A 71 -9.34 -8.75 -4.44
CA TYR A 71 -9.78 -10.10 -4.07
C TYR A 71 -11.29 -10.25 -4.24
N GLU A 72 -12.07 -9.31 -3.75
CA GLU A 72 -13.53 -9.31 -3.87
C GLU A 72 -13.97 -9.27 -5.33
N GLU A 73 -13.34 -8.43 -6.16
CA GLU A 73 -13.64 -8.35 -7.59
C GLU A 73 -13.37 -9.68 -8.30
N LEU A 74 -12.30 -10.37 -7.96
CA LEU A 74 -11.97 -11.68 -8.52
C LEU A 74 -12.98 -12.74 -8.10
N LEU A 75 -13.45 -12.71 -6.84
CA LEU A 75 -14.49 -13.62 -6.36
C LEU A 75 -15.81 -13.39 -7.10
N VAL A 76 -16.19 -12.15 -7.31
CA VAL A 76 -17.42 -11.80 -8.05
C VAL A 76 -17.32 -12.27 -9.50
N ALA A 77 -16.18 -12.08 -10.15
CA ALA A 77 -15.94 -12.53 -11.52
C ALA A 77 -16.08 -14.05 -11.67
N ASP A 78 -15.62 -14.83 -10.66
CA ASP A 78 -15.74 -16.28 -10.67
C ASP A 78 -17.20 -16.76 -10.54
N ASN A 79 -18.05 -15.95 -9.94
CA ASN A 79 -19.46 -16.26 -9.68
C ASN A 79 -20.41 -15.68 -10.75
N ALA A 80 -19.87 -14.96 -11.72
CA ALA A 80 -20.66 -14.31 -12.78
C ALA A 80 -21.04 -15.26 -13.92
#